data_fa0bdef9735181d1c5f7ec2de8edd481
#
_entry.id   fa0bdef9735181d1c5f7ec2de8edd481
#
_cell.length_a   1.000
_cell.length_b   1.000
_cell.length_c   1.000
_cell.angle_alpha   90.00
_cell.angle_beta   90.00
_cell.angle_gamma   90.00
#
_symmetry.space_group_name_H-M   'P 1'
#
loop_
_entity.id
_entity.type
_entity.pdbx_description
1 polymer ?
#
loop_
_entity_poly.entity_id
_entity_poly.type
_entity_poly.pdbx_seq_one_letter_code
_entity_poly.pdbx_strand_id
1 'polypeptide(L)'
;SLAYAQQCAVAGVPIVMGTTGFTDEQRATLDECLGSVASCRAANFSTGVNLAYRLLELSAKVLGDADIEIHEAHHKHKIDAPSGTALAMGDAIAQTMGADLSQVARYDRASNREPGTIGFSVTRAGDIVGEHTVLFASEGERLEVTHKASSRSAFATGALRAAHFI
;
A
#
# COMPACT_ATOMS: atom_id res chain seq x y z
N SER A 1 -0.56 -13.38 -14.33
CA SER A 1 -1.50 -12.23 -14.42
C SER A 1 -1.42 -11.52 -15.76
N LEU A 2 -0.20 -11.27 -16.31
CA LEU A 2 -0.03 -10.57 -17.59
C LEU A 2 -0.77 -11.27 -18.75
N ALA A 3 -0.63 -12.59 -18.88
CA ALA A 3 -1.32 -13.35 -19.91
C ALA A 3 -2.87 -13.26 -19.82
N TYR A 4 -3.42 -13.20 -18.60
CA TYR A 4 -4.87 -12.99 -18.42
C TYR A 4 -5.29 -11.57 -18.83
N ALA A 5 -4.48 -10.56 -18.52
CA ALA A 5 -4.76 -9.20 -18.95
C ALA A 5 -4.81 -9.08 -20.48
N GLN A 6 -3.85 -9.70 -21.18
CA GLN A 6 -3.82 -9.77 -22.64
C GLN A 6 -5.05 -10.49 -23.21
N GLN A 7 -5.45 -11.62 -22.62
CA GLN A 7 -6.64 -12.35 -23.05
C GLN A 7 -7.92 -11.52 -22.83
N CYS A 8 -8.06 -10.82 -21.69
CA CYS A 8 -9.18 -9.93 -21.44
C CYS A 8 -9.23 -8.79 -22.44
N ALA A 9 -8.07 -8.18 -22.75
CA ALA A 9 -7.99 -7.11 -23.74
C ALA A 9 -8.45 -7.57 -25.12
N VAL A 10 -7.97 -8.73 -25.60
CA VAL A 10 -8.37 -9.32 -26.89
C VAL A 10 -9.87 -9.68 -26.92
N ALA A 11 -10.41 -10.16 -25.80
CA ALA A 11 -11.81 -10.55 -25.69
C ALA A 11 -12.77 -9.38 -25.40
N GLY A 12 -12.25 -8.17 -25.14
CA GLY A 12 -13.05 -7.01 -24.73
C GLY A 12 -13.70 -7.16 -23.36
N VAL A 13 -13.10 -7.96 -22.46
CA VAL A 13 -13.65 -8.29 -21.14
C VAL A 13 -13.00 -7.41 -20.08
N PRO A 14 -13.78 -6.69 -19.24
CA PRO A 14 -13.25 -5.93 -18.11
C PRO A 14 -12.49 -6.79 -17.12
N ILE A 15 -11.48 -6.21 -16.46
CA ILE A 15 -10.62 -6.95 -15.52
C ILE A 15 -10.32 -6.17 -14.23
N VAL A 16 -10.41 -6.87 -13.10
CA VAL A 16 -9.92 -6.39 -11.79
C VAL A 16 -8.64 -7.15 -11.43
N MET A 17 -7.56 -6.44 -11.15
CA MET A 17 -6.24 -7.03 -10.91
C MET A 17 -5.62 -6.55 -9.61
N GLY A 18 -5.35 -7.49 -8.70
CA GLY A 18 -4.66 -7.26 -7.42
C GLY A 18 -3.21 -7.76 -7.41
N THR A 19 -2.66 -8.19 -8.54
CA THR A 19 -1.29 -8.68 -8.63
C THR A 19 -0.31 -7.50 -8.52
N THR A 20 0.72 -7.68 -7.71
CA THR A 20 1.82 -6.73 -7.51
C THR A 20 3.15 -7.35 -7.98
N GLY A 21 4.23 -6.59 -7.93
CA GLY A 21 5.58 -7.09 -8.25
C GLY A 21 5.88 -7.20 -9.75
N PHE A 22 5.17 -6.47 -10.60
CA PHE A 22 5.51 -6.36 -12.03
C PHE A 22 6.79 -5.56 -12.24
N THR A 23 7.62 -5.97 -13.20
CA THR A 23 8.73 -5.16 -13.71
C THR A 23 8.21 -3.96 -14.48
N ASP A 24 9.05 -2.97 -14.75
CA ASP A 24 8.63 -1.79 -15.52
C ASP A 24 8.20 -2.15 -16.94
N GLU A 25 8.87 -3.11 -17.58
CA GLU A 25 8.46 -3.66 -18.89
C GLU A 25 7.08 -4.31 -18.84
N GLN A 26 6.81 -5.10 -17.77
CA GLN A 26 5.51 -5.72 -17.58
C GLN A 26 4.41 -4.70 -17.30
N ARG A 27 4.73 -3.61 -16.58
CA ARG A 27 3.81 -2.49 -16.36
C ARG A 27 3.46 -1.79 -17.67
N ALA A 28 4.46 -1.47 -18.48
CA ALA A 28 4.24 -0.86 -19.79
C ALA A 28 3.35 -1.73 -20.69
N THR A 29 3.63 -3.04 -20.73
CA THR A 29 2.78 -4.00 -21.48
C THR A 29 1.34 -4.05 -20.93
N LEU A 30 1.16 -4.00 -19.60
CA LEU A 30 -0.17 -3.95 -18.99
C LEU A 30 -0.90 -2.65 -19.35
N ASP A 31 -0.23 -1.51 -19.31
CA ASP A 31 -0.82 -0.21 -19.63
C ASP A 31 -1.27 -0.15 -21.09
N GLU A 32 -0.46 -0.71 -22.01
CA GLU A 32 -0.80 -0.81 -23.42
C GLU A 32 -2.02 -1.72 -23.65
N CYS A 33 -1.99 -2.95 -23.15
CA CYS A 33 -3.07 -3.90 -23.45
C CYS A 33 -4.38 -3.55 -22.72
N LEU A 34 -4.32 -3.01 -21.51
CA LEU A 34 -5.52 -2.64 -20.74
C LEU A 34 -6.10 -1.27 -21.09
N GLY A 35 -5.42 -0.48 -21.93
CA GLY A 35 -5.94 0.78 -22.45
C GLY A 35 -7.22 0.63 -23.31
N SER A 36 -7.51 -0.58 -23.79
CA SER A 36 -8.67 -0.89 -24.64
C SER A 36 -9.89 -1.45 -23.89
N VAL A 37 -9.74 -1.79 -22.60
CA VAL A 37 -10.81 -2.38 -21.78
C VAL A 37 -10.93 -1.69 -20.42
N ALA A 38 -12.13 -1.71 -19.85
CA ALA A 38 -12.32 -1.22 -18.49
C ALA A 38 -11.49 -2.08 -17.52
N SER A 39 -10.65 -1.44 -16.72
CA SER A 39 -9.77 -2.14 -15.79
C SER A 39 -9.61 -1.41 -14.48
N CYS A 40 -9.52 -2.16 -13.39
CA CYS A 40 -9.19 -1.63 -12.06
C CYS A 40 -7.99 -2.40 -11.50
N ARG A 41 -6.89 -1.70 -11.26
CA ARG A 41 -5.66 -2.25 -10.67
C ARG A 41 -5.37 -1.59 -9.34
N ALA A 42 -5.14 -2.40 -8.31
CA ALA A 42 -4.77 -1.90 -6.99
C ALA A 42 -3.85 -2.89 -6.27
N ALA A 43 -2.90 -2.37 -5.51
CA ALA A 43 -2.05 -3.18 -4.63
C ALA A 43 -2.86 -3.81 -3.49
N ASN A 44 -3.98 -3.21 -3.12
CA ASN A 44 -4.88 -3.69 -2.08
C ASN A 44 -6.32 -3.25 -2.39
N PHE A 45 -7.26 -4.19 -2.34
CA PHE A 45 -8.69 -3.92 -2.56
C PHE A 45 -9.49 -3.71 -1.28
N SER A 46 -8.89 -3.79 -0.10
CA SER A 46 -9.60 -3.46 1.15
C SER A 46 -10.08 -2.01 1.12
N THR A 47 -11.38 -1.80 1.32
CA THR A 47 -11.94 -0.46 1.44
C THR A 47 -11.31 0.33 2.59
N GLY A 48 -11.04 -0.35 3.73
CA GLY A 48 -10.39 0.28 4.88
C GLY A 48 -8.96 0.71 4.60
N VAL A 49 -8.17 -0.10 3.87
CA VAL A 49 -6.81 0.27 3.46
C VAL A 49 -6.83 1.48 2.51
N ASN A 50 -7.74 1.50 1.54
CA ASN A 50 -7.84 2.63 0.60
C ASN A 50 -8.31 3.91 1.30
N LEU A 51 -9.19 3.82 2.30
CA LEU A 51 -9.52 4.96 3.15
C LEU A 51 -8.30 5.40 3.98
N ALA A 52 -7.53 4.45 4.53
CA ALA A 52 -6.34 4.76 5.29
C ALA A 52 -5.34 5.57 4.45
N TYR A 53 -5.10 5.25 3.17
CA TYR A 53 -4.26 6.07 2.29
C TYR A 53 -4.70 7.53 2.25
N ARG A 54 -6.02 7.79 2.11
CA ARG A 54 -6.56 9.17 2.10
C ARG A 54 -6.38 9.89 3.44
N LEU A 55 -6.57 9.18 4.54
CA LEU A 55 -6.32 9.73 5.88
C LEU A 55 -4.83 10.06 6.08
N LEU A 56 -3.93 9.22 5.58
CA LEU A 56 -2.49 9.44 5.64
C LEU A 56 -2.04 10.64 4.80
N GLU A 57 -2.57 10.80 3.59
CA GLU A 57 -2.34 11.99 2.75
C GLU A 57 -2.78 13.27 3.49
N LEU A 58 -3.97 13.25 4.11
CA LEU A 58 -4.46 14.39 4.89
C LEU A 58 -3.58 14.66 6.11
N SER A 59 -3.21 13.61 6.86
CA SER A 59 -2.36 13.72 8.04
C SER A 59 -0.98 14.28 7.68
N ALA A 60 -0.36 13.80 6.59
CA ALA A 60 0.94 14.28 6.13
C ALA A 60 0.92 15.75 5.70
N LYS A 61 -0.21 16.25 5.16
CA LYS A 61 -0.36 17.69 4.84
C LYS A 61 -0.35 18.58 6.08
N VAL A 62 -0.88 18.08 7.20
CA VAL A 62 -1.04 18.85 8.43
C VAL A 62 0.14 18.63 9.39
N LEU A 63 0.66 17.40 9.44
CA LEU A 63 1.69 16.94 10.37
C LEU A 63 2.97 16.53 9.63
N GLY A 64 3.31 17.21 8.53
CA GLY A 64 4.45 16.83 7.68
C GLY A 64 5.83 17.01 8.33
N ASP A 65 5.91 17.74 9.43
CA ASP A 65 7.11 17.93 10.27
C ASP A 65 7.17 16.95 11.47
N ALA A 66 6.12 16.14 11.68
CA ALA A 66 6.12 15.11 12.70
C ALA A 66 7.06 13.95 12.34
N ASP A 67 7.50 13.21 13.34
CA ASP A 67 8.19 11.94 13.16
C ASP A 67 7.22 10.87 12.68
N ILE A 68 7.53 10.20 11.56
CA ILE A 68 6.63 9.24 10.92
C ILE A 68 7.21 7.83 11.01
N GLU A 69 6.46 6.90 11.59
CA GLU A 69 6.80 5.48 11.69
C GLU A 69 5.67 4.61 11.16
N ILE A 70 6.00 3.63 10.34
CA ILE A 70 5.07 2.64 9.80
C ILE A 70 5.42 1.28 10.40
N HIS A 71 4.48 0.72 11.16
CA HIS A 71 4.58 -0.64 11.67
C HIS A 71 3.60 -1.55 10.94
N GLU A 72 4.08 -2.74 10.52
CA GLU A 72 3.22 -3.74 9.92
C GLU A 72 3.44 -5.12 10.50
N ALA A 73 2.36 -5.91 10.59
CA ALA A 73 2.39 -7.26 11.10
C ALA A 73 1.62 -8.22 10.17
N HIS A 74 2.24 -9.35 9.87
CA HIS A 74 1.65 -10.44 9.10
C HIS A 74 2.03 -11.81 9.66
N HIS A 75 1.38 -12.84 9.13
CA HIS A 75 1.66 -14.23 9.50
C HIS A 75 3.12 -14.61 9.23
N LYS A 76 3.60 -15.59 9.99
CA LYS A 76 5.00 -16.07 9.99
C LYS A 76 5.54 -16.55 8.63
N HIS A 77 4.66 -16.85 7.66
CA HIS A 77 5.02 -17.34 6.33
C HIS A 77 5.13 -16.25 5.26
N LYS A 78 4.84 -14.98 5.58
CA LYS A 78 4.98 -13.87 4.61
C LYS A 78 6.45 -13.55 4.38
N ILE A 79 6.87 -13.59 3.10
CA ILE A 79 8.28 -13.45 2.70
C ILE A 79 8.68 -11.99 2.55
N ASP A 80 7.88 -11.20 1.81
CA ASP A 80 8.17 -9.79 1.57
C ASP A 80 8.09 -8.96 2.85
N ALA A 81 9.09 -8.12 3.09
CA ALA A 81 9.21 -7.23 4.23
C ALA A 81 9.96 -5.94 3.82
N PRO A 82 9.36 -4.76 3.98
CA PRO A 82 7.98 -4.51 4.40
C PRO A 82 6.95 -4.99 3.38
N SER A 83 5.68 -5.13 3.79
CA SER A 83 4.59 -5.50 2.90
C SER A 83 4.33 -4.43 1.83
N GLY A 84 3.82 -4.84 0.66
CA GLY A 84 3.44 -3.89 -0.40
C GLY A 84 2.44 -2.81 0.07
N THR A 85 1.56 -3.14 1.02
CA THR A 85 0.62 -2.16 1.61
C THR A 85 1.35 -1.14 2.48
N ALA A 86 2.34 -1.56 3.28
CA ALA A 86 3.15 -0.64 4.09
C ALA A 86 3.97 0.30 3.19
N LEU A 87 4.57 -0.22 2.13
CA LEU A 87 5.28 0.60 1.14
C LEU A 87 4.35 1.61 0.47
N ALA A 88 3.14 1.19 0.06
CA ALA A 88 2.15 2.10 -0.54
C ALA A 88 1.66 3.18 0.44
N MET A 89 1.57 2.89 1.75
CA MET A 89 1.30 3.89 2.79
C MET A 89 2.45 4.91 2.87
N GLY A 90 3.69 4.44 2.86
CA GLY A 90 4.87 5.30 2.82
C GLY A 90 4.94 6.17 1.58
N ASP A 91 4.63 5.61 0.40
CA ASP A 91 4.56 6.35 -0.86
C ASP A 91 3.51 7.48 -0.81
N ALA A 92 2.31 7.21 -0.32
CA ALA A 92 1.25 8.21 -0.19
C ALA A 92 1.67 9.39 0.70
N ILE A 93 2.38 9.10 1.79
CA ILE A 93 2.92 10.11 2.70
C ILE A 93 4.06 10.88 2.03
N ALA A 94 5.07 10.18 1.48
CA ALA A 94 6.24 10.79 0.87
C ALA A 94 5.86 11.72 -0.30
N GLN A 95 4.97 11.27 -1.20
CA GLN A 95 4.46 12.09 -2.30
C GLN A 95 3.73 13.35 -1.79
N THR A 96 2.95 13.22 -0.71
CA THR A 96 2.27 14.36 -0.11
C THR A 96 3.26 15.38 0.47
N MET A 97 4.40 14.90 1.00
CA MET A 97 5.50 15.74 1.50
C MET A 97 6.42 16.26 0.37
N GLY A 98 6.16 15.92 -0.90
CA GLY A 98 6.99 16.30 -2.05
C GLY A 98 8.31 15.54 -2.14
N ALA A 99 8.40 14.35 -1.57
CA ALA A 99 9.58 13.49 -1.54
C ALA A 99 9.34 12.17 -2.28
N ASP A 100 10.43 11.49 -2.65
CA ASP A 100 10.42 10.12 -3.12
C ASP A 100 10.65 9.18 -1.92
N LEU A 101 9.84 8.12 -1.80
CA LEU A 101 9.96 7.18 -0.69
C LEU A 101 11.36 6.57 -0.61
N SER A 102 11.99 6.28 -1.74
CA SER A 102 13.35 5.69 -1.79
C SER A 102 14.41 6.55 -1.11
N GLN A 103 14.19 7.87 -1.01
CA GLN A 103 15.11 8.81 -0.38
C GLN A 103 14.86 8.94 1.12
N VAL A 104 13.59 8.87 1.55
CA VAL A 104 13.18 9.15 2.93
C VAL A 104 12.91 7.91 3.77
N ALA A 105 12.74 6.72 3.16
CA ALA A 105 12.50 5.47 3.89
C ALA A 105 13.71 5.02 4.70
N ARG A 106 13.47 4.51 5.91
CA ARG A 106 14.47 3.88 6.77
C ARG A 106 13.92 2.54 7.29
N TYR A 107 14.53 1.44 6.85
CA TYR A 107 14.09 0.08 7.16
C TYR A 107 14.85 -0.53 8.33
N ASP A 108 16.05 -0.06 8.58
CA ASP A 108 16.92 -0.56 9.63
C ASP A 108 17.62 0.64 10.28
N ARG A 109 17.28 0.91 11.54
CA ARG A 109 17.78 2.07 12.24
C ARG A 109 18.48 1.66 13.54
N ALA A 110 19.80 1.75 13.52
CA ALA A 110 20.67 1.54 14.69
C ALA A 110 21.24 2.86 15.28
N SER A 111 20.75 4.02 14.80
CA SER A 111 21.20 5.36 15.20
C SER A 111 20.03 6.25 15.61
N ASN A 112 20.32 7.47 15.99
CA ASN A 112 19.31 8.50 16.22
C ASN A 112 18.46 8.73 14.96
N ARG A 113 17.20 9.14 15.16
CA ARG A 113 16.30 9.46 14.06
C ARG A 113 16.83 10.65 13.28
N GLU A 114 16.77 10.56 11.96
CA GLU A 114 17.00 11.69 11.04
C GLU A 114 15.66 12.40 10.78
N PRO A 115 15.57 13.74 10.90
CA PRO A 115 14.37 14.49 10.56
C PRO A 115 13.92 14.26 9.12
N GLY A 116 12.60 14.26 8.87
CA GLY A 116 12.03 14.12 7.52
C GLY A 116 12.10 12.70 6.96
N THR A 117 12.45 11.70 7.77
CA THR A 117 12.46 10.29 7.35
C THR A 117 11.21 9.55 7.78
N ILE A 118 10.86 8.49 7.04
CA ILE A 118 9.76 7.57 7.34
C ILE A 118 10.38 6.24 7.76
N GLY A 119 10.19 5.85 9.02
CA GLY A 119 10.69 4.59 9.56
C GLY A 119 9.73 3.43 9.25
N PHE A 120 10.30 2.23 9.05
CA PHE A 120 9.54 1.00 8.86
C PHE A 120 9.95 -0.05 9.88
N SER A 121 8.97 -0.69 10.50
CA SER A 121 9.17 -1.84 11.38
C SER A 121 8.21 -2.97 11.02
N VAL A 122 8.68 -4.22 11.15
CA VAL A 122 8.00 -5.40 10.64
C VAL A 122 7.87 -6.47 11.72
N THR A 123 6.65 -7.01 11.86
CA THR A 123 6.38 -8.20 12.66
C THR A 123 5.93 -9.36 11.77
N ARG A 124 6.51 -10.55 11.98
CA ARG A 124 6.09 -11.83 11.40
C ARG A 124 5.77 -12.80 12.53
N ALA A 125 4.46 -13.04 12.77
CA ALA A 125 4.02 -13.86 13.90
C ALA A 125 2.68 -14.55 13.64
N GLY A 126 2.52 -15.74 14.17
CA GLY A 126 1.27 -16.49 14.16
C GLY A 126 0.60 -16.57 12.79
N ASP A 127 -0.69 -16.28 12.78
CA ASP A 127 -1.60 -16.28 11.64
C ASP A 127 -2.15 -14.89 11.31
N ILE A 128 -1.49 -13.83 11.75
CA ILE A 128 -1.91 -12.44 11.53
C ILE A 128 -2.19 -12.23 10.04
N VAL A 129 -3.41 -11.82 9.71
CA VAL A 129 -3.84 -11.64 8.31
C VAL A 129 -3.17 -10.43 7.67
N GLY A 130 -3.07 -9.33 8.42
CA GLY A 130 -2.40 -8.11 8.04
C GLY A 130 -2.85 -6.93 8.91
N GLU A 131 -1.89 -6.30 9.56
CA GLU A 131 -2.09 -5.11 10.38
C GLU A 131 -1.09 -4.05 9.96
N HIS A 132 -1.52 -2.80 9.92
CA HIS A 132 -0.71 -1.66 9.56
C HIS A 132 -1.06 -0.49 10.47
N THR A 133 -0.06 0.10 11.10
CA THR A 133 -0.20 1.30 11.92
C THR A 133 0.79 2.34 11.42
N VAL A 134 0.31 3.53 11.12
CA VAL A 134 1.15 4.69 10.84
C VAL A 134 1.03 5.66 12.00
N LEU A 135 2.15 5.99 12.59
CA LEU A 135 2.31 6.93 13.68
C LEU A 135 2.87 8.25 13.14
N PHE A 136 2.22 9.35 13.46
CA PHE A 136 2.74 10.70 13.37
C PHE A 136 2.97 11.20 14.81
N ALA A 137 4.22 11.44 15.17
CA ALA A 137 4.59 11.82 16.53
C ALA A 137 5.22 13.22 16.56
N SER A 138 4.61 14.12 17.32
CA SER A 138 5.12 15.43 17.66
C SER A 138 5.40 15.52 19.15
N GLU A 139 6.08 16.58 19.59
CA GLU A 139 6.23 16.80 21.02
C GLU A 139 4.88 17.05 21.67
N GLY A 140 4.53 16.23 22.65
CA GLY A 140 3.29 16.34 23.41
C GLY A 140 2.07 15.61 22.84
N GLU A 141 2.10 15.17 21.57
CA GLU A 141 0.98 14.44 20.98
C GLU A 141 1.40 13.41 19.93
N ARG A 142 0.52 12.48 19.64
CA ARG A 142 0.66 11.45 18.61
C ARG A 142 -0.67 11.18 17.93
N LEU A 143 -0.64 11.03 16.62
CA LEU A 143 -1.75 10.53 15.83
C LEU A 143 -1.41 9.15 15.29
N GLU A 144 -2.28 8.18 15.46
CA GLU A 144 -2.14 6.85 14.88
C GLU A 144 -3.27 6.55 13.90
N VAL A 145 -2.93 6.11 12.70
CA VAL A 145 -3.87 5.57 11.73
C VAL A 145 -3.63 4.07 11.62
N THR A 146 -4.57 3.26 12.12
CA THR A 146 -4.41 1.81 12.19
C THR A 146 -5.49 1.08 11.37
N HIS A 147 -5.05 0.14 10.55
CA HIS A 147 -5.91 -0.82 9.86
C HIS A 147 -5.54 -2.25 10.26
N LYS A 148 -6.54 -3.05 10.64
CA LYS A 148 -6.39 -4.48 10.98
C LYS A 148 -7.36 -5.31 10.17
N ALA A 149 -6.82 -6.25 9.38
CA ALA A 149 -7.63 -7.22 8.65
C ALA A 149 -7.88 -8.44 9.52
N SER A 150 -9.13 -8.74 9.84
CA SER A 150 -9.52 -9.96 10.57
C SER A 150 -9.73 -11.16 9.64
N SER A 151 -9.92 -10.92 8.33
CA SER A 151 -10.13 -11.94 7.32
C SER A 151 -9.66 -11.46 5.94
N ARG A 152 -9.20 -12.39 5.12
CA ARG A 152 -8.88 -12.11 3.71
C ARG A 152 -10.12 -11.80 2.87
N SER A 153 -11.34 -12.11 3.35
CA SER A 153 -12.59 -11.79 2.67
C SER A 153 -12.76 -10.28 2.42
N ALA A 154 -12.17 -9.42 3.25
CA ALA A 154 -12.20 -7.97 3.04
C ALA A 154 -11.59 -7.56 1.68
N PHE A 155 -10.52 -8.23 1.26
CA PHE A 155 -9.89 -7.98 -0.04
C PHE A 155 -10.74 -8.48 -1.20
N ALA A 156 -11.33 -9.67 -1.08
CA ALA A 156 -12.23 -10.24 -2.09
C ALA A 156 -13.49 -9.39 -2.28
N THR A 157 -14.11 -8.97 -1.18
CA THR A 157 -15.29 -8.08 -1.21
C THR A 157 -14.97 -6.75 -1.89
N GLY A 158 -13.81 -6.18 -1.62
CA GLY A 158 -13.36 -4.96 -2.28
C GLY A 158 -13.11 -5.13 -3.78
N ALA A 159 -12.52 -6.26 -4.19
CA ALA A 159 -12.33 -6.59 -5.61
C ALA A 159 -13.68 -6.77 -6.34
N LEU A 160 -14.66 -7.43 -5.70
CA LEU A 160 -16.03 -7.53 -6.24
C LEU A 160 -16.69 -6.15 -6.37
N ARG A 161 -16.50 -5.26 -5.39
CA ARG A 161 -16.99 -3.88 -5.49
C ARG A 161 -16.37 -3.14 -6.68
N ALA A 162 -15.06 -3.29 -6.90
CA ALA A 162 -14.38 -2.72 -8.07
C ALA A 162 -14.93 -3.30 -9.39
N ALA A 163 -15.22 -4.62 -9.42
CA ALA A 163 -15.80 -5.26 -10.59
C ALA A 163 -17.22 -4.78 -10.92
N HIS A 164 -18.00 -4.36 -9.92
CA HIS A 164 -19.31 -3.73 -10.17
C HIS A 164 -19.22 -2.27 -10.63
N PHE A 165 -18.07 -1.64 -10.43
CA PHE A 165 -17.86 -0.25 -10.80
C PHE A 165 -17.38 -0.10 -12.25
N ILE A 166 -16.64 -1.08 -12.78
CA ILE A 166 -16.12 -1.09 -14.16
C ILE A 166 -17.04 -1.89 -15.10
#